data_cbc45376648fca73f44ff3b433cb2fe6
#
_entry.id   cbc45376648fca73f44ff3b433cb2fe6
#
_cell.length_a   1.000
_cell.length_b   1.000
_cell.length_c   1.000
_cell.angle_alpha   90.00
_cell.angle_beta   90.00
_cell.angle_gamma   90.00
#
_symmetry.space_group_name_H-M   'P 1'
#
loop_
_entity.id
_entity.type
_entity.pdbx_description
1 polymer ?
#
loop_
_entity_poly.entity_id
_entity_poly.type
_entity_poly.pdbx_seq_one_letter_code
_entity_poly.pdbx_strand_id
1 'polypeptide(L)' 'MSKWKPKVGETYYLPWLYDCELDCIDIIWNGTSFDEKRYASGFVCRTMKEALDVAEKMFAVAKEHVQND' A
#
# COMPACT_ATOMS: atom_id res chain seq x y z
N MET A 1 -2.85 6.92 17.34
CA MET A 1 -3.59 7.10 16.09
C MET A 1 -4.20 5.77 15.68
N SER A 2 -5.51 5.74 15.52
CA SER A 2 -6.18 4.50 15.16
C SER A 2 -5.99 4.22 13.66
N LYS A 3 -5.69 2.97 13.36
CA LYS A 3 -5.48 2.52 12.01
C LYS A 3 -6.80 2.03 11.43
N TRP A 4 -7.21 2.61 10.29
CA TRP A 4 -8.43 2.19 9.64
C TRP A 4 -8.30 0.75 9.14
N LYS A 5 -9.31 -0.05 9.40
CA LYS A 5 -9.38 -1.44 8.94
C LYS A 5 -10.65 -1.62 8.10
N PRO A 6 -10.55 -2.14 6.87
CA PRO A 6 -11.74 -2.37 6.06
C PRO A 6 -12.65 -3.43 6.67
N LYS A 7 -13.93 -3.29 6.39
CA LYS A 7 -14.91 -4.35 6.67
C LYS A 7 -15.05 -5.23 5.43
N VAL A 8 -15.51 -6.45 5.63
CA VAL A 8 -15.75 -7.37 4.50
C VAL A 8 -16.63 -6.68 3.47
N GLY A 9 -16.16 -6.67 2.22
CA GLY A 9 -16.84 -6.01 1.10
C GLY A 9 -16.40 -4.59 0.82
N GLU A 10 -15.62 -3.98 1.72
CA GLU A 10 -15.08 -2.63 1.48
C GLU A 10 -13.82 -2.69 0.63
N THR A 11 -13.63 -1.66 -0.18
CA THR A 11 -12.45 -1.53 -1.02
C THR A 11 -11.33 -0.83 -0.25
N TYR A 12 -10.11 -1.31 -0.38
CA TYR A 12 -8.92 -0.63 0.09
C TYR A 12 -7.91 -0.55 -1.03
N TYR A 13 -6.87 0.24 -0.83
CA TYR A 13 -5.86 0.51 -1.86
C TYR A 13 -4.50 0.09 -1.35
N LEU A 14 -3.70 -0.51 -2.24
CA LEU A 14 -2.33 -0.89 -1.97
C LEU A 14 -1.38 -0.03 -2.79
N PRO A 15 -0.27 0.41 -2.20
CA PRO A 15 0.78 1.04 -3.00
C PRO A 15 1.37 0.02 -3.96
N TRP A 16 1.67 0.46 -5.16
CA TRP A 16 2.21 -0.43 -6.18
C TRP A 16 3.23 0.31 -7.02
N LEU A 17 4.30 -0.38 -7.37
CA LEU A 17 5.30 0.15 -8.29
C LEU A 17 5.29 -0.74 -9.53
N TYR A 18 4.85 -0.18 -10.63
CA TYR A 18 4.77 -0.91 -11.90
C TYR A 18 5.66 -0.22 -12.92
N ASP A 19 6.63 -0.96 -13.43
CA ASP A 19 7.57 -0.45 -14.45
C ASP A 19 8.20 0.87 -14.03
N CYS A 20 8.60 0.96 -12.76
CA CYS A 20 9.21 2.16 -12.15
C CYS A 20 8.28 3.37 -12.08
N GLU A 21 6.97 3.15 -12.20
CA GLU A 21 5.98 4.20 -12.06
C GLU A 21 5.18 3.99 -10.78
N LEU A 22 4.85 5.09 -10.13
CA LEU A 22 4.02 5.07 -8.93
C LEU A 22 2.59 4.75 -9.30
N ASP A 23 2.00 3.77 -8.62
CA ASP A 23 0.63 3.36 -8.88
C ASP A 23 -0.01 2.84 -7.60
N CYS A 24 -1.27 2.49 -7.69
CA CYS A 24 -1.98 1.81 -6.62
C CYS A 24 -2.97 0.83 -7.23
N ILE A 25 -3.29 -0.22 -6.48
CA ILE A 25 -4.32 -1.18 -6.90
C ILE A 25 -5.43 -1.19 -5.87
N ASP A 26 -6.65 -1.42 -6.33
CA ASP A 26 -7.82 -1.52 -5.46
C ASP A 26 -8.14 -2.99 -5.22
N ILE A 27 -8.45 -3.32 -3.97
CA ILE A 27 -8.75 -4.68 -3.56
C ILE A 27 -9.95 -4.65 -2.63
N ILE A 28 -10.80 -5.66 -2.76
CA ILE A 28 -11.94 -5.82 -1.85
C ILE A 28 -11.50 -6.67 -0.67
N TRP A 29 -11.75 -6.18 0.54
CA TRP A 29 -11.41 -6.89 1.77
C TRP A 29 -12.34 -8.09 1.94
N ASN A 30 -11.76 -9.28 2.02
CA ASN A 30 -12.49 -10.52 2.24
C ASN A 30 -12.07 -11.24 3.53
N GLY A 31 -11.20 -10.64 4.31
CA GLY A 31 -10.71 -11.25 5.54
C GLY A 31 -9.77 -12.42 5.33
N THR A 32 -9.15 -12.50 4.16
CA THR A 32 -8.19 -13.58 3.85
C THR A 32 -6.89 -13.35 4.61
N SER A 33 -6.05 -14.38 4.65
CA SER A 33 -4.73 -14.25 5.27
C SER A 33 -3.87 -13.21 4.56
N PHE A 34 -4.05 -13.03 3.26
CA PHE A 34 -3.35 -11.98 2.50
C PHE A 34 -3.80 -10.59 2.95
N ASP A 35 -5.11 -10.39 3.11
CA ASP A 35 -5.64 -9.11 3.59
C ASP A 35 -5.08 -8.78 4.98
N GLU A 36 -5.10 -9.74 5.88
CA GLU A 36 -4.61 -9.56 7.24
C GLU A 36 -3.11 -9.24 7.27
N LYS A 37 -2.31 -9.89 6.43
CA LYS A 37 -0.87 -9.62 6.32
C LYS A 37 -0.62 -8.21 5.81
N ARG A 38 -1.37 -7.77 4.80
CA ARG A 38 -1.26 -6.42 4.26
C ARG A 38 -1.59 -5.37 5.31
N TYR A 39 -2.64 -5.63 6.08
CA TYR A 39 -3.05 -4.74 7.15
C TYR A 39 -1.96 -4.66 8.24
N ALA A 40 -1.44 -5.80 8.68
CA ALA A 40 -0.40 -5.85 9.71
C ALA A 40 0.89 -5.16 9.25
N SER A 41 1.18 -5.21 7.95
CA SER A 41 2.37 -4.57 7.38
C SER A 41 2.20 -3.07 7.13
N GLY A 42 1.00 -2.54 7.32
CA GLY A 42 0.75 -1.12 7.15
C GLY A 42 0.46 -0.67 5.73
N PHE A 43 0.23 -1.61 4.82
CA PHE A 43 0.01 -1.27 3.40
C PHE A 43 -1.45 -1.06 3.02
N VAL A 44 -2.38 -1.30 3.93
CA VAL A 44 -3.80 -1.08 3.64
C VAL A 44 -4.11 0.40 3.76
N CYS A 45 -4.43 1.03 2.64
CA CYS A 45 -4.70 2.45 2.56
C CYS A 45 -6.19 2.67 2.28
N ARG A 46 -6.75 3.71 2.87
CA ARG A 46 -8.16 4.02 2.74
C ARG A 46 -8.49 4.71 1.42
N THR A 47 -7.54 5.47 0.89
CA THR A 47 -7.73 6.25 -0.34
C THR A 47 -6.60 5.99 -1.31
N MET A 48 -6.85 6.29 -2.59
CA MET A 48 -5.82 6.21 -3.63
C MET A 48 -4.67 7.15 -3.32
N LYS A 49 -4.98 8.34 -2.81
CA LYS A 49 -3.96 9.34 -2.48
C LYS A 49 -2.99 8.79 -1.42
N GLU A 50 -3.53 8.17 -0.37
CA GLU A 50 -2.68 7.57 0.66
C GLU A 50 -1.78 6.48 0.07
N ALA A 51 -2.33 5.63 -0.80
CA ALA A 51 -1.55 4.56 -1.42
C ALA A 51 -0.44 5.13 -2.31
N LEU A 52 -0.73 6.17 -3.06
CA LEU A 52 0.28 6.82 -3.91
C LEU A 52 1.36 7.50 -3.08
N ASP A 53 0.99 8.12 -1.96
CA ASP A 53 1.95 8.72 -1.03
C ASP A 53 2.89 7.67 -0.47
N VAL A 54 2.37 6.51 -0.08
CA VAL A 54 3.18 5.41 0.42
C VAL A 54 4.09 4.86 -0.67
N ALA A 55 3.57 4.70 -1.89
CA ALA A 55 4.37 4.24 -3.03
C ALA A 55 5.53 5.18 -3.32
N GLU A 56 5.29 6.49 -3.23
CA GLU A 56 6.33 7.49 -3.44
C GLU A 56 7.45 7.36 -2.42
N LYS A 57 7.10 7.15 -1.15
CA LYS A 57 8.08 6.96 -0.09
C LYS A 57 8.89 5.68 -0.28
N MET A 58 8.24 4.61 -0.70
CA MET A 58 8.91 3.34 -1.00
C MET A 58 9.89 3.51 -2.15
N PHE A 59 9.48 4.24 -3.19
CA PHE A 59 10.32 4.52 -4.35
C PHE A 59 11.53 5.36 -3.95
N ALA A 60 11.34 6.37 -3.11
CA ALA A 60 12.42 7.22 -2.63
C ALA A 60 13.46 6.42 -1.84
N VAL A 61 13.01 5.50 -0.98
CA VAL A 61 13.91 4.63 -0.22
C VAL A 61 14.70 3.72 -1.15
N ALA A 62 14.06 3.16 -2.17
CA ALA A 62 14.73 2.30 -3.14
C ALA A 62 15.81 3.06 -3.91
N LYS A 63 15.51 4.30 -4.32
CA LYS A 63 16.49 5.16 -5.02
C LYS A 63 17.69 5.48 -4.14
N GLU A 64 17.43 5.79 -2.88
CA GLU A 64 18.47 6.07 -1.91
C GLU A 64 19.40 4.87 -1.74
N HIS A 65 18.82 3.68 -1.66
CA HIS A 65 19.59 2.44 -1.51
C HIS A 65 20.54 2.23 -2.68
N VAL A 66 20.04 2.46 -3.90
CA VAL A 66 20.85 2.30 -5.11
C VAL A 66 21.98 3.32 -5.16
N GLN A 67 21.71 4.56 -4.73
CA GLN A 67 22.71 5.62 -4.75
C GLN A 67 23.84 5.42 -3.75
N ASN A 68 23.60 4.65 -2.70
CA ASN A 68 24.57 4.40 -1.65
C ASN A 68 25.47 3.18 -1.91
N ASP A 69 25.26 2.51 -3.02
CA ASP A 69 26.13 1.39 -3.44
C ASP A 69 27.47 1.89 -4.08
#